data_294ee2345613ee460d21df75863eeb53
#
_entry.id   294ee2345613ee460d21df75863eeb53
#
_cell.length_a   1.000
_cell.length_b   1.000
_cell.length_c   1.000
_cell.angle_alpha   90.00
_cell.angle_beta   90.00
_cell.angle_gamma   90.00
#
_symmetry.space_group_name_H-M   'P 1'
#
loop_
_entity.id
_entity.type
_entity.pdbx_description
1 polymer ?
#
loop_
_entity_poly.entity_id
_entity_poly.type
_entity_poly.pdbx_seq_one_letter_code
_entity_poly.pdbx_strand_id
1 'polypeptide(L)'
;MNIFKIRSAALWIGRALSVSAIIALPSMASDMPTSQYHIDSDEIKMVDMPSVLLPFNNLMFLYGVDASQFDLADFIYVNAPDLIDKEEAITHWAGYYSINPKVILTLMEMQSQLISSPTEKALNRPLGALSDKQGFEEQLQDVLAQLSQRFYAYEESQLKGLYPPRTDAVNASSFALLALLNGRRIEQHAVMSGEHALGLDPFIEQFRLLFGNTDRELLMSSVAQNPPVADSTQSMQQVVPLANITASSLPPSNMLQMPWRQGYSWQSNGAHSHTGSGYPLSSIDVSYDWPQWGSPTYSVASAHGGTVNVLSHCQVRVTNANGWATNYYHMDQITVRNGQYVNQNTVMGIYANNKNAALCEGGSSTGPHLHFSLLKDGRHVSLQDVHLGQYRVNIGSYNYDNNCSRFNLFDVSNNRTMCAWAPLYNAGSL
;
A
#
# COMPACT_ATOMS: atom_id res chain seq x y z
N MET A 1 -95.30 15.59 -0.40
CA MET A 1 -95.21 14.83 0.84
C MET A 1 -94.28 13.71 0.53
N ASN A 2 -92.99 13.95 0.74
CA ASN A 2 -91.90 12.98 0.38
C ASN A 2 -91.25 12.45 1.62
N ILE A 3 -91.21 11.16 1.72
CA ILE A 3 -90.65 10.37 2.80
C ILE A 3 -89.14 10.10 2.46
N PHE A 4 -88.26 10.63 3.25
CA PHE A 4 -86.85 10.31 3.11
C PHE A 4 -86.51 8.96 3.79
N LYS A 5 -85.93 8.01 3.03
CA LYS A 5 -85.32 6.77 3.52
C LYS A 5 -83.86 7.01 3.84
N ILE A 6 -83.50 6.80 5.10
CA ILE A 6 -82.12 6.80 5.55
C ILE A 6 -81.57 5.38 5.27
N ARG A 7 -80.48 5.30 4.48
CA ARG A 7 -79.72 4.10 4.30
C ARG A 7 -78.45 4.16 5.21
N SER A 8 -78.34 3.18 6.04
CA SER A 8 -77.14 2.93 6.89
C SER A 8 -75.94 2.57 6.01
N ALA A 9 -74.88 3.33 6.15
CA ALA A 9 -73.57 2.96 5.58
C ALA A 9 -72.76 2.13 6.63
N ALA A 10 -72.47 0.90 6.31
CA ALA A 10 -71.57 0.08 7.10
C ALA A 10 -70.12 0.54 6.90
N LEU A 11 -69.47 0.89 8.00
CA LEU A 11 -68.01 1.19 8.04
C LEU A 11 -67.21 -0.14 7.91
N TRP A 12 -66.53 -0.30 6.80
CA TRP A 12 -65.46 -1.30 6.67
C TRP A 12 -64.16 -0.68 7.17
N ILE A 13 -63.68 -1.17 8.31
CA ILE A 13 -62.32 -0.90 8.82
C ILE A 13 -61.38 -1.82 8.08
N GLY A 14 -60.73 -1.28 7.03
CA GLY A 14 -59.63 -1.91 6.36
C GLY A 14 -58.37 -1.81 7.23
N ARG A 15 -57.91 -2.94 7.76
CA ARG A 15 -56.55 -3.05 8.34
C ARG A 15 -55.55 -2.90 7.20
N ALA A 16 -54.87 -1.77 7.14
CA ALA A 16 -53.68 -1.60 6.33
C ALA A 16 -52.56 -2.44 6.96
N LEU A 17 -52.22 -3.59 6.37
CA LEU A 17 -50.98 -4.31 6.62
C LEU A 17 -49.85 -3.47 5.99
N SER A 18 -49.11 -2.75 6.83
CA SER A 18 -47.84 -2.15 6.43
C SER A 18 -46.82 -3.28 6.24
N VAL A 19 -46.62 -3.69 5.00
CA VAL A 19 -45.48 -4.51 4.62
C VAL A 19 -44.27 -3.59 4.65
N SER A 20 -43.54 -3.61 5.76
CA SER A 20 -42.19 -3.03 5.80
C SER A 20 -41.31 -3.90 4.91
N ALA A 21 -41.08 -3.44 3.69
CA ALA A 21 -40.05 -3.97 2.83
C ALA A 21 -38.71 -3.69 3.53
N ILE A 22 -38.14 -4.70 4.20
CA ILE A 22 -36.74 -4.69 4.58
C ILE A 22 -35.99 -4.75 3.26
N ILE A 23 -35.55 -3.61 2.76
CA ILE A 23 -34.56 -3.51 1.69
C ILE A 23 -33.28 -4.07 2.34
N ALA A 24 -33.00 -5.34 2.11
CA ALA A 24 -31.71 -5.92 2.36
C ALA A 24 -30.73 -5.16 1.46
N LEU A 25 -29.95 -4.26 2.05
CA LEU A 25 -28.78 -3.71 1.38
C LEU A 25 -27.94 -4.91 0.92
N PRO A 26 -27.52 -4.97 -0.35
CA PRO A 26 -26.62 -6.02 -0.76
C PRO A 26 -25.41 -5.95 0.14
N SER A 27 -25.09 -7.05 0.82
CA SER A 27 -23.83 -7.15 1.55
C SER A 27 -22.74 -7.03 0.49
N MET A 28 -22.04 -5.91 0.47
CA MET A 28 -20.83 -5.71 -0.29
C MET A 28 -19.74 -6.55 0.39
N ALA A 29 -19.90 -7.88 0.37
CA ALA A 29 -18.80 -8.77 0.58
C ALA A 29 -17.94 -8.66 -0.68
N SER A 30 -16.86 -7.93 -0.57
CA SER A 30 -15.83 -7.97 -1.60
C SER A 30 -15.40 -9.42 -1.76
N ASP A 31 -15.48 -9.96 -2.97
CA ASP A 31 -14.83 -11.23 -3.35
C ASP A 31 -13.30 -11.07 -3.39
N MET A 32 -12.75 -10.50 -2.33
CA MET A 32 -11.30 -10.44 -2.14
C MET A 32 -10.87 -11.76 -1.50
N PRO A 33 -9.85 -12.42 -2.04
CA PRO A 33 -9.36 -13.66 -1.44
C PRO A 33 -8.92 -13.37 -0.01
N THR A 34 -9.61 -13.96 0.95
CA THR A 34 -9.35 -13.83 2.39
C THR A 34 -8.15 -14.66 2.86
N SER A 35 -7.36 -15.21 1.95
CA SER A 35 -6.19 -15.97 2.32
C SER A 35 -5.05 -15.03 2.71
N GLN A 36 -4.85 -14.88 4.01
CA GLN A 36 -3.62 -14.31 4.56
C GLN A 36 -2.45 -15.18 4.10
N TYR A 37 -1.45 -14.57 3.47
CA TYR A 37 -0.22 -15.27 3.12
C TYR A 37 0.51 -15.67 4.40
N HIS A 38 0.81 -16.95 4.54
CA HIS A 38 1.62 -17.48 5.63
C HIS A 38 2.94 -17.95 5.07
N ILE A 39 4.03 -17.50 5.67
CA ILE A 39 5.36 -18.03 5.38
C ILE A 39 5.37 -19.48 5.85
N ASP A 40 5.63 -20.41 4.95
CA ASP A 40 5.78 -21.80 5.31
C ASP A 40 7.23 -22.13 5.77
N SER A 41 7.39 -23.29 6.39
CA SER A 41 8.70 -23.73 6.89
C SER A 41 9.70 -23.98 5.77
N ASP A 42 9.26 -24.23 4.55
CA ASP A 42 10.13 -24.51 3.43
C ASP A 42 10.64 -23.21 2.80
N GLU A 43 9.83 -22.15 2.72
CA GLU A 43 10.32 -20.82 2.36
C GLU A 43 11.42 -20.33 3.30
N ILE A 44 11.29 -20.60 4.60
CA ILE A 44 12.32 -20.23 5.58
C ILE A 44 13.64 -21.01 5.35
N LYS A 45 13.54 -22.31 5.05
CA LYS A 45 14.72 -23.13 4.75
C LYS A 45 15.43 -22.69 3.47
N MET A 46 14.67 -22.20 2.47
CA MET A 46 15.23 -21.69 1.22
C MET A 46 16.06 -20.43 1.41
N VAL A 47 15.75 -19.66 2.42
CA VAL A 47 16.45 -18.43 2.78
C VAL A 47 17.57 -18.71 3.77
N ASP A 48 17.78 -19.98 4.14
CA ASP A 48 18.86 -20.43 5.02
C ASP A 48 20.23 -20.42 4.30
N MET A 49 20.66 -19.23 3.94
CA MET A 49 21.91 -18.99 3.24
C MET A 49 23.05 -18.84 4.24
N PRO A 50 24.28 -19.31 3.90
CA PRO A 50 25.44 -18.99 4.71
C PRO A 50 25.60 -17.47 4.83
N SER A 51 26.03 -17.03 5.99
CA SER A 51 26.12 -15.65 6.46
C SER A 51 27.10 -14.78 5.64
N VAL A 52 26.69 -14.42 4.44
CA VAL A 52 27.27 -13.26 3.78
C VAL A 52 26.41 -12.07 4.16
N LEU A 53 27.00 -11.03 4.75
CA LEU A 53 26.35 -9.75 4.98
C LEU A 53 25.76 -9.30 3.64
N LEU A 54 24.45 -9.46 3.49
CA LEU A 54 23.76 -9.03 2.28
C LEU A 54 23.73 -7.50 2.29
N PRO A 55 24.38 -6.81 1.35
CA PRO A 55 24.38 -5.36 1.31
C PRO A 55 23.05 -4.76 0.92
N PHE A 56 22.06 -5.60 0.55
CA PHE A 56 20.73 -5.17 0.14
C PHE A 56 19.84 -4.97 1.36
N ASN A 57 19.31 -3.75 1.52
CA ASN A 57 18.52 -3.37 2.70
C ASN A 57 17.10 -2.89 2.32
N ASN A 58 16.25 -2.70 3.33
CA ASN A 58 14.87 -2.28 3.13
C ASN A 58 14.74 -0.91 2.44
N LEU A 59 15.69 0.02 2.60
CA LEU A 59 15.65 1.34 1.93
C LEU A 59 15.87 1.21 0.43
N MET A 60 16.70 0.26 0.00
CA MET A 60 16.91 -0.02 -1.43
C MET A 60 15.70 -0.73 -2.05
N PHE A 61 14.95 -1.50 -1.28
CA PHE A 61 13.81 -2.27 -1.73
C PHE A 61 12.52 -1.45 -1.78
N LEU A 62 12.29 -0.60 -0.77
CA LEU A 62 11.05 0.14 -0.63
C LEU A 62 11.05 1.42 -1.49
N TYR A 63 9.87 1.81 -1.94
CA TYR A 63 9.66 3.08 -2.63
C TYR A 63 9.55 4.22 -1.60
N GLY A 64 10.68 4.50 -0.93
CA GLY A 64 10.84 5.59 0.03
C GLY A 64 11.29 6.89 -0.62
N VAL A 65 11.83 7.80 0.21
CA VAL A 65 12.26 9.14 -0.22
C VAL A 65 13.36 9.05 -1.29
N ASP A 66 14.37 8.21 -1.08
CA ASP A 66 15.49 8.09 -2.03
C ASP A 66 15.03 7.50 -3.37
N ALA A 67 14.17 6.47 -3.35
CA ALA A 67 13.60 5.87 -4.55
C ALA A 67 12.69 6.84 -5.32
N SER A 68 12.02 7.77 -4.62
CA SER A 68 11.17 8.78 -5.26
C SER A 68 11.95 9.87 -5.99
N GLN A 69 13.26 9.96 -5.77
CA GLN A 69 14.16 10.86 -6.52
C GLN A 69 14.69 10.22 -7.81
N PHE A 70 14.47 8.93 -8.00
CA PHE A 70 14.84 8.26 -9.24
C PHE A 70 13.91 8.69 -10.37
N ASP A 71 14.45 9.32 -11.39
CA ASP A 71 13.72 9.70 -12.60
C ASP A 71 13.58 8.47 -13.50
N LEU A 72 12.47 7.75 -13.33
CA LEU A 72 12.16 6.54 -14.10
C LEU A 72 11.94 6.88 -15.59
N ALA A 73 11.30 8.02 -15.88
CA ALA A 73 11.02 8.43 -17.26
C ALA A 73 12.32 8.71 -18.01
N ASP A 74 13.25 9.44 -17.40
CA ASP A 74 14.58 9.71 -18.00
C ASP A 74 15.38 8.41 -18.16
N PHE A 75 15.37 7.54 -17.15
CA PHE A 75 16.05 6.23 -17.26
C PHE A 75 15.51 5.39 -18.41
N ILE A 76 14.19 5.29 -18.55
CA ILE A 76 13.53 4.55 -19.63
C ILE A 76 13.86 5.18 -20.98
N TYR A 77 13.75 6.49 -21.09
CA TYR A 77 14.06 7.21 -22.32
C TYR A 77 15.48 6.93 -22.84
N VAL A 78 16.45 6.88 -21.92
CA VAL A 78 17.87 6.70 -22.28
C VAL A 78 18.25 5.21 -22.45
N ASN A 79 17.77 4.33 -21.58
CA ASN A 79 18.29 2.97 -21.46
C ASN A 79 17.33 1.88 -21.93
N ALA A 80 16.02 2.16 -21.98
CA ALA A 80 14.98 1.16 -22.30
C ALA A 80 13.79 1.78 -23.07
N PRO A 81 14.03 2.41 -24.25
CA PRO A 81 12.98 3.18 -24.95
C PRO A 81 11.76 2.34 -25.35
N ASP A 82 11.88 1.03 -25.45
CA ASP A 82 10.75 0.11 -25.67
C ASP A 82 9.77 0.05 -24.47
N LEU A 83 10.14 0.62 -23.32
CA LEU A 83 9.29 0.70 -22.13
C LEU A 83 8.58 2.05 -21.97
N ILE A 84 8.69 2.98 -22.92
CA ILE A 84 8.09 4.32 -22.82
C ILE A 84 6.58 4.23 -22.53
N ASP A 85 5.85 3.35 -23.26
CA ASP A 85 4.42 3.15 -23.09
C ASP A 85 4.06 2.34 -21.82
N LYS A 86 5.04 1.91 -21.02
CA LYS A 86 4.89 1.13 -19.80
C LYS A 86 5.36 1.88 -18.55
N GLU A 87 5.89 3.08 -18.71
CA GLU A 87 6.41 3.90 -17.60
C GLU A 87 5.35 4.15 -16.53
N GLU A 88 4.14 4.54 -16.93
CA GLU A 88 3.05 4.81 -16.00
C GLU A 88 2.64 3.54 -15.22
N ALA A 89 2.50 2.40 -15.89
CA ALA A 89 2.17 1.13 -15.24
C ALA A 89 3.25 0.73 -14.21
N ILE A 90 4.54 0.89 -14.57
CA ILE A 90 5.65 0.61 -13.64
C ILE A 90 5.57 1.53 -12.42
N THR A 91 5.38 2.84 -12.62
CA THR A 91 5.32 3.82 -11.54
C THR A 91 4.11 3.59 -10.64
N HIS A 92 2.94 3.33 -11.23
CA HIS A 92 1.71 3.04 -10.52
C HIS A 92 1.86 1.84 -9.57
N TRP A 93 2.25 0.69 -10.13
CA TRP A 93 2.33 -0.55 -9.34
C TRP A 93 3.51 -0.54 -8.36
N ALA A 94 4.63 0.11 -8.72
CA ALA A 94 5.72 0.40 -7.79
C ALA A 94 5.21 1.20 -6.59
N GLY A 95 4.43 2.24 -6.85
CA GLY A 95 3.82 3.07 -5.81
C GLY A 95 2.77 2.34 -4.97
N TYR A 96 1.91 1.56 -5.60
CA TYR A 96 0.85 0.79 -4.93
C TYR A 96 1.42 -0.23 -3.94
N TYR A 97 2.37 -1.06 -4.40
CA TYR A 97 3.04 -2.07 -3.55
C TYR A 97 4.19 -1.49 -2.74
N SER A 98 4.53 -0.24 -2.96
CA SER A 98 5.64 0.50 -2.36
C SER A 98 6.99 -0.20 -2.51
N ILE A 99 7.26 -0.71 -3.72
CA ILE A 99 8.52 -1.34 -4.11
C ILE A 99 9.28 -0.40 -5.06
N ASN A 100 10.58 -0.21 -4.82
CA ASN A 100 11.45 0.64 -5.60
C ASN A 100 11.45 0.25 -7.10
N PRO A 101 11.18 1.16 -8.04
CA PRO A 101 11.24 0.86 -9.48
C PRO A 101 12.54 0.23 -9.93
N LYS A 102 13.67 0.55 -9.29
CA LYS A 102 14.98 -0.06 -9.59
C LYS A 102 14.99 -1.56 -9.35
N VAL A 103 14.28 -2.05 -8.31
CA VAL A 103 14.13 -3.50 -8.05
C VAL A 103 13.38 -4.16 -9.21
N ILE A 104 12.32 -3.52 -9.68
CA ILE A 104 11.48 -4.03 -10.77
C ILE A 104 12.30 -4.14 -12.05
N LEU A 105 12.99 -3.06 -12.43
CA LEU A 105 13.85 -3.03 -13.62
C LEU A 105 14.98 -4.06 -13.56
N THR A 106 15.58 -4.25 -12.38
CA THR A 106 16.60 -5.30 -12.17
C THR A 106 16.05 -6.69 -12.43
N LEU A 107 14.84 -6.99 -11.90
CA LEU A 107 14.19 -8.28 -12.13
C LEU A 107 13.80 -8.47 -13.60
N MET A 108 13.32 -7.43 -14.28
CA MET A 108 13.02 -7.48 -15.72
C MET A 108 14.28 -7.79 -16.54
N GLU A 109 15.39 -7.12 -16.25
CA GLU A 109 16.65 -7.40 -16.94
C GLU A 109 17.14 -8.83 -16.68
N MET A 110 17.10 -9.29 -15.44
CA MET A 110 17.54 -10.66 -15.09
C MET A 110 16.67 -11.75 -15.74
N GLN A 111 15.38 -11.52 -15.89
CA GLN A 111 14.45 -12.54 -16.34
C GLN A 111 14.25 -12.57 -17.85
N SER A 112 14.34 -11.44 -18.52
CA SER A 112 13.98 -11.32 -19.92
C SER A 112 14.95 -10.49 -20.75
N GLN A 113 15.97 -9.89 -20.13
CA GLN A 113 16.92 -8.94 -20.76
C GLN A 113 16.18 -7.77 -21.44
N LEU A 114 15.09 -7.32 -20.81
CA LEU A 114 14.17 -6.36 -21.42
C LEU A 114 14.79 -4.97 -21.62
N ILE A 115 15.79 -4.62 -20.82
CA ILE A 115 16.49 -3.32 -20.93
C ILE A 115 17.60 -3.41 -21.99
N SER A 116 18.44 -4.45 -21.92
CA SER A 116 19.62 -4.57 -22.78
C SER A 116 19.34 -5.18 -24.16
N SER A 117 18.30 -6.00 -24.28
CA SER A 117 17.94 -6.71 -25.51
C SER A 117 16.43 -6.94 -25.63
N PRO A 118 15.63 -5.86 -25.76
CA PRO A 118 14.18 -5.93 -25.78
C PRO A 118 13.68 -6.77 -26.97
N THR A 119 12.67 -7.59 -26.70
CA THR A 119 11.95 -8.38 -27.70
C THR A 119 10.45 -8.34 -27.40
N GLU A 120 9.60 -8.58 -28.40
CA GLU A 120 8.16 -8.68 -28.20
C GLU A 120 7.80 -9.75 -27.14
N LYS A 121 8.52 -10.86 -27.11
CA LYS A 121 8.37 -11.90 -26.09
C LYS A 121 8.73 -11.37 -24.69
N ALA A 122 9.81 -10.60 -24.56
CA ALA A 122 10.23 -9.99 -23.30
C ALA A 122 9.22 -8.94 -22.83
N LEU A 123 8.67 -8.13 -23.73
CA LEU A 123 7.59 -7.17 -23.43
C LEU A 123 6.32 -7.87 -22.94
N ASN A 124 5.95 -9.00 -23.51
CA ASN A 124 4.77 -9.76 -23.07
C ASN A 124 5.02 -10.58 -21.78
N ARG A 125 6.28 -10.87 -21.46
CA ARG A 125 6.69 -11.59 -20.25
C ARG A 125 7.92 -10.97 -19.59
N PRO A 126 7.79 -9.73 -19.09
CA PRO A 126 8.93 -8.97 -18.61
C PRO A 126 9.63 -9.60 -17.40
N LEU A 127 8.88 -10.33 -16.58
CA LEU A 127 9.37 -11.00 -15.39
C LEU A 127 9.50 -12.53 -15.54
N GLY A 128 9.42 -13.00 -16.78
CA GLY A 128 9.78 -14.36 -17.18
C GLY A 128 9.10 -15.45 -16.38
N ALA A 129 9.92 -16.29 -15.74
CA ALA A 129 9.45 -17.40 -14.92
C ALA A 129 9.00 -16.99 -13.50
N LEU A 130 9.16 -15.75 -13.07
CA LEU A 130 8.70 -15.28 -11.75
C LEU A 130 7.17 -15.17 -11.69
N SER A 131 6.48 -15.18 -12.83
CA SER A 131 5.03 -15.21 -12.90
C SER A 131 4.52 -16.15 -14.00
N ASP A 132 3.40 -16.85 -13.76
CA ASP A 132 2.70 -17.65 -14.76
C ASP A 132 1.73 -16.82 -15.60
N LYS A 133 1.54 -15.56 -15.23
CA LYS A 133 0.68 -14.64 -15.95
C LYS A 133 1.25 -14.33 -17.35
N GLN A 134 0.37 -13.93 -18.25
CA GLN A 134 0.73 -13.42 -19.57
C GLN A 134 0.31 -11.95 -19.64
N GLY A 135 1.12 -11.14 -20.29
CA GLY A 135 0.93 -9.69 -20.34
C GLY A 135 1.89 -8.95 -19.42
N PHE A 136 2.28 -7.73 -19.84
CA PHE A 136 3.22 -6.90 -19.11
C PHE A 136 2.68 -6.55 -17.71
N GLU A 137 1.48 -6.03 -17.68
CA GLU A 137 0.86 -5.52 -16.44
C GLU A 137 0.48 -6.64 -15.50
N GLU A 138 -0.05 -7.75 -16.03
CA GLU A 138 -0.42 -8.92 -15.23
C GLU A 138 0.79 -9.58 -14.55
N GLN A 139 1.94 -9.66 -15.26
CA GLN A 139 3.17 -10.15 -14.65
C GLN A 139 3.72 -9.17 -13.60
N LEU A 140 3.67 -7.88 -13.92
CA LEU A 140 4.14 -6.82 -13.02
C LEU A 140 3.35 -6.85 -11.70
N GLN A 141 2.02 -6.84 -11.77
CA GLN A 141 1.15 -6.93 -10.60
C GLN A 141 1.39 -8.19 -9.77
N ASP A 142 1.46 -9.34 -10.44
CA ASP A 142 1.64 -10.64 -9.76
C ASP A 142 2.97 -10.70 -9.00
N VAL A 143 4.07 -10.30 -9.62
CA VAL A 143 5.40 -10.33 -8.98
C VAL A 143 5.49 -9.31 -7.85
N LEU A 144 4.97 -8.10 -8.03
CA LEU A 144 4.97 -7.09 -6.98
C LEU A 144 4.08 -7.48 -5.80
N ALA A 145 2.93 -8.11 -6.07
CA ALA A 145 2.08 -8.67 -5.01
C ALA A 145 2.83 -9.73 -4.20
N GLN A 146 3.52 -10.65 -4.88
CA GLN A 146 4.32 -11.69 -4.24
C GLN A 146 5.44 -11.12 -3.38
N LEU A 147 6.17 -10.12 -3.87
CA LEU A 147 7.23 -9.44 -3.10
C LEU A 147 6.68 -8.72 -1.88
N SER A 148 5.61 -7.95 -2.05
CA SER A 148 4.97 -7.20 -0.97
C SER A 148 4.42 -8.12 0.12
N GLN A 149 3.71 -9.18 -0.27
CA GLN A 149 3.18 -10.17 0.67
C GLN A 149 4.28 -10.82 1.51
N ARG A 150 5.38 -11.27 0.88
CA ARG A 150 6.51 -11.87 1.59
C ARG A 150 7.21 -10.89 2.51
N PHE A 151 7.40 -9.66 2.06
CA PHE A 151 8.02 -8.61 2.86
C PHE A 151 7.25 -8.38 4.17
N TYR A 152 5.95 -8.10 4.08
CA TYR A 152 5.12 -7.81 5.26
C TYR A 152 4.84 -9.05 6.11
N ALA A 153 4.70 -10.24 5.52
CA ALA A 153 4.57 -11.48 6.28
C ALA A 153 5.83 -11.78 7.10
N TYR A 154 7.02 -11.52 6.54
CA TYR A 154 8.27 -11.65 7.30
C TYR A 154 8.33 -10.67 8.47
N GLU A 155 8.01 -9.40 8.24
CA GLU A 155 7.96 -8.39 9.31
C GLU A 155 6.96 -8.77 10.42
N GLU A 156 5.77 -9.19 10.03
CA GLU A 156 4.73 -9.62 10.98
C GLU A 156 5.19 -10.85 11.80
N SER A 157 5.84 -11.82 11.15
CA SER A 157 6.36 -13.01 11.84
C SER A 157 7.43 -12.65 12.87
N GLN A 158 8.29 -11.67 12.56
CA GLN A 158 9.30 -11.17 13.49
C GLN A 158 8.65 -10.45 14.69
N LEU A 159 7.64 -9.60 14.44
CA LEU A 159 6.91 -8.91 15.50
C LEU A 159 6.17 -9.87 16.43
N LYS A 160 5.65 -10.97 15.91
CA LYS A 160 4.95 -12.00 16.68
C LYS A 160 5.90 -12.98 17.38
N GLY A 161 7.20 -12.90 17.12
CA GLY A 161 8.19 -13.85 17.66
C GLY A 161 7.99 -15.29 17.15
N LEU A 162 7.30 -15.47 16.01
CA LEU A 162 7.04 -16.78 15.44
C LEU A 162 8.31 -17.44 14.88
N TYR A 163 9.27 -16.62 14.50
CA TYR A 163 10.60 -17.06 14.07
C TYR A 163 11.65 -16.28 14.83
N PRO A 164 12.64 -16.93 15.46
CA PRO A 164 13.72 -16.21 16.13
C PRO A 164 14.38 -15.29 15.10
N PRO A 165 14.69 -14.04 15.48
CA PRO A 165 15.52 -13.20 14.64
C PRO A 165 16.81 -13.95 14.37
N ARG A 166 17.05 -14.31 13.12
CA ARG A 166 18.38 -14.83 12.76
C ARG A 166 19.32 -13.66 12.91
N THR A 167 20.30 -13.85 13.74
CA THR A 167 21.21 -12.82 14.21
C THR A 167 21.99 -12.13 13.09
N ASP A 168 21.95 -12.66 11.85
CA ASP A 168 23.09 -12.43 10.98
C ASP A 168 22.77 -11.93 9.58
N ALA A 169 21.63 -11.33 9.27
CA ALA A 169 21.61 -10.62 7.97
C ALA A 169 20.42 -10.81 7.03
N VAL A 170 19.39 -11.55 7.38
CA VAL A 170 18.18 -11.58 6.53
C VAL A 170 17.20 -10.53 7.03
N ASN A 171 17.07 -9.44 6.30
CA ASN A 171 16.00 -8.47 6.49
C ASN A 171 14.78 -8.83 5.60
N ALA A 172 13.67 -8.14 5.78
CA ALA A 172 12.43 -8.44 5.07
C ALA A 172 12.55 -8.35 3.54
N SER A 173 13.35 -7.41 3.02
CA SER A 173 13.59 -7.27 1.58
C SER A 173 14.41 -8.41 1.00
N SER A 174 15.49 -8.80 1.70
CA SER A 174 16.30 -9.95 1.30
C SER A 174 15.50 -11.23 1.33
N PHE A 175 14.66 -11.44 2.37
CA PHE A 175 13.74 -12.56 2.43
C PHE A 175 12.78 -12.59 1.24
N ALA A 176 12.10 -11.47 0.96
CA ALA A 176 11.12 -11.41 -0.12
C ALA A 176 11.73 -11.72 -1.48
N LEU A 177 12.92 -11.18 -1.77
CA LEU A 177 13.64 -11.45 -3.01
C LEU A 177 14.13 -12.89 -3.12
N LEU A 178 14.76 -13.43 -2.06
CA LEU A 178 15.24 -14.81 -2.05
C LEU A 178 14.11 -15.81 -2.21
N ALA A 179 13.00 -15.63 -1.47
CA ALA A 179 11.86 -16.50 -1.57
C ALA A 179 11.19 -16.43 -2.95
N LEU A 180 11.12 -15.24 -3.57
CA LEU A 180 10.63 -15.10 -4.95
C LEU A 180 11.54 -15.81 -5.96
N LEU A 181 12.86 -15.57 -5.90
CA LEU A 181 13.83 -16.10 -6.87
C LEU A 181 13.99 -17.62 -6.76
N ASN A 182 13.83 -18.18 -5.56
CA ASN A 182 13.99 -19.61 -5.33
C ASN A 182 12.67 -20.40 -5.33
N GLY A 183 11.52 -19.75 -5.10
CA GLY A 183 10.21 -20.41 -4.93
C GLY A 183 9.84 -21.37 -6.05
N ARG A 184 10.08 -21.00 -7.30
CA ARG A 184 9.77 -21.86 -8.47
C ARG A 184 10.79 -22.97 -8.73
N ARG A 185 12.01 -22.84 -8.28
CA ARG A 185 13.01 -23.92 -8.40
C ARG A 185 12.63 -25.13 -7.57
N ILE A 186 11.92 -24.88 -6.47
CA ILE A 186 11.48 -25.95 -5.56
C ILE A 186 10.26 -26.67 -6.12
N GLU A 187 9.30 -25.98 -6.67
CA GLU A 187 8.14 -26.60 -7.33
C GLU A 187 8.55 -27.52 -8.50
N GLN A 188 9.64 -27.16 -9.19
CA GLN A 188 10.10 -27.89 -10.37
C GLN A 188 11.18 -28.95 -10.10
N HIS A 189 11.97 -28.82 -9.02
CA HIS A 189 13.18 -29.61 -8.81
C HIS A 189 13.35 -30.15 -7.39
N ALA A 190 12.40 -29.99 -6.51
CA ALA A 190 12.53 -30.22 -5.08
C ALA A 190 12.93 -31.64 -4.62
N VAL A 191 13.07 -32.58 -5.52
CA VAL A 191 13.29 -33.99 -5.15
C VAL A 191 14.57 -34.58 -5.72
N MET A 192 15.23 -33.99 -6.72
CA MET A 192 16.19 -34.74 -7.53
C MET A 192 17.62 -34.20 -7.67
N SER A 193 17.92 -32.98 -7.31
CA SER A 193 19.28 -32.47 -7.44
C SER A 193 19.69 -31.63 -6.23
N GLY A 194 20.83 -31.91 -5.66
CA GLY A 194 21.45 -31.13 -4.60
C GLY A 194 21.92 -29.73 -5.07
N GLU A 195 21.13 -29.05 -5.91
CA GLU A 195 21.40 -27.69 -6.33
C GLU A 195 21.13 -26.73 -5.19
N HIS A 196 22.15 -25.97 -4.81
CA HIS A 196 22.04 -24.95 -3.78
C HIS A 196 21.08 -23.84 -4.21
N ALA A 197 20.31 -23.31 -3.26
CA ALA A 197 19.52 -22.11 -3.45
C ALA A 197 20.40 -20.96 -3.97
N LEU A 198 19.85 -20.12 -4.88
CA LEU A 198 20.57 -18.94 -5.35
C LEU A 198 20.65 -17.91 -4.24
N GLY A 199 21.83 -17.36 -4.03
CA GLY A 199 22.01 -16.16 -3.24
C GLY A 199 21.48 -14.91 -3.92
N LEU A 200 21.54 -13.76 -3.24
CA LEU A 200 21.19 -12.46 -3.83
C LEU A 200 22.32 -11.86 -4.68
N ASP A 201 23.51 -12.44 -4.69
CA ASP A 201 24.65 -11.87 -5.40
C ASP A 201 24.36 -11.55 -6.88
N PRO A 202 23.71 -12.43 -7.67
CA PRO A 202 23.36 -12.10 -9.06
C PRO A 202 22.41 -10.92 -9.18
N PHE A 203 21.45 -10.79 -8.25
CA PHE A 203 20.52 -9.65 -8.24
C PHE A 203 21.27 -8.35 -7.88
N ILE A 204 22.11 -8.39 -6.86
CA ILE A 204 22.89 -7.23 -6.40
C ILE A 204 23.86 -6.77 -7.50
N GLU A 205 24.50 -7.70 -8.17
CA GLU A 205 25.40 -7.40 -9.29
C GLU A 205 24.65 -6.74 -10.43
N GLN A 206 23.50 -7.30 -10.84
CA GLN A 206 22.67 -6.70 -11.89
C GLN A 206 22.12 -5.32 -11.50
N PHE A 207 21.69 -5.15 -10.25
CA PHE A 207 21.25 -3.86 -9.72
C PHE A 207 22.37 -2.81 -9.81
N ARG A 208 23.61 -3.18 -9.46
CA ARG A 208 24.78 -2.30 -9.57
C ARG A 208 25.16 -1.98 -11.02
N LEU A 209 25.02 -2.93 -11.92
CA LEU A 209 25.27 -2.72 -13.35
C LEU A 209 24.31 -1.68 -13.93
N LEU A 210 23.04 -1.72 -13.54
CA LEU A 210 22.02 -0.79 -14.04
C LEU A 210 22.09 0.60 -13.40
N PHE A 211 22.38 0.69 -12.10
CA PHE A 211 22.20 1.92 -11.32
C PHE A 211 23.47 2.44 -10.66
N GLY A 212 24.60 1.76 -10.84
CA GLY A 212 25.88 2.14 -10.26
C GLY A 212 26.01 1.82 -8.77
N ASN A 213 27.15 2.20 -8.18
CA ASN A 213 27.45 1.97 -6.76
C ASN A 213 26.79 3.03 -5.85
N THR A 214 25.48 3.17 -5.89
CA THR A 214 24.71 4.03 -4.98
C THR A 214 24.78 3.57 -3.52
N ASP A 215 25.28 2.35 -3.27
CA ASP A 215 25.39 1.74 -1.94
C ASP A 215 26.24 2.55 -0.95
N ARG A 216 27.27 3.25 -1.45
CA ARG A 216 28.18 4.01 -0.59
C ARG A 216 27.55 5.33 -0.10
N GLU A 217 26.70 5.95 -0.92
CA GLU A 217 26.01 7.19 -0.56
C GLU A 217 24.84 6.91 0.38
N LEU A 218 24.06 5.83 0.15
CA LEU A 218 22.94 5.43 1.01
C LEU A 218 23.41 4.93 2.38
N LEU A 219 24.51 4.19 2.45
CA LEU A 219 25.13 3.78 3.73
C LEU A 219 25.71 4.98 4.48
N MET A 220 26.26 5.96 3.76
CA MET A 220 26.81 7.17 4.38
C MET A 220 25.71 8.13 4.84
N SER A 221 24.58 8.25 4.13
CA SER A 221 23.46 9.08 4.56
C SER A 221 22.74 8.51 5.79
N SER A 222 22.61 7.20 5.91
CA SER A 222 22.05 6.55 7.10
C SER A 222 22.92 6.69 8.35
N VAL A 223 24.24 6.72 8.18
CA VAL A 223 25.23 6.99 9.26
C VAL A 223 25.27 8.47 9.62
N ALA A 224 25.10 9.38 8.65
CA ALA A 224 25.12 10.83 8.89
C ALA A 224 23.86 11.35 9.61
N GLN A 225 22.73 10.66 9.53
CA GLN A 225 21.52 11.04 10.25
C GLN A 225 21.53 10.66 11.74
N ASN A 226 22.46 9.84 12.18
CA ASN A 226 22.73 9.54 13.58
C ASN A 226 24.23 9.71 13.88
N PRO A 227 24.71 10.94 14.11
CA PRO A 227 26.10 11.14 14.51
C PRO A 227 26.35 10.43 15.84
N PRO A 228 27.41 9.60 15.95
CA PRO A 228 27.77 9.01 17.22
C PRO A 228 28.07 10.12 18.23
N VAL A 229 27.40 10.05 19.38
CA VAL A 229 27.80 10.86 20.54
C VAL A 229 29.26 10.48 20.84
N ALA A 230 30.14 11.48 20.71
CA ALA A 230 31.54 11.30 20.98
C ALA A 230 31.78 11.02 22.46
N ASP A 231 31.89 9.77 22.82
CA ASP A 231 32.62 9.35 24.00
C ASP A 231 33.62 8.28 23.59
N SER A 232 34.88 8.62 23.82
CA SER A 232 36.05 7.87 23.43
C SER A 232 36.25 6.69 24.37
N THR A 233 36.25 5.54 23.83
CA THR A 233 36.77 4.23 24.26
C THR A 233 35.71 3.16 24.30
N GLN A 234 35.51 2.52 23.16
CA GLN A 234 35.35 1.06 23.09
C GLN A 234 35.14 0.61 21.64
N SER A 235 35.80 -0.48 21.36
CA SER A 235 35.94 -1.24 20.13
C SER A 235 34.75 -1.33 19.19
N MET A 236 35.03 -1.32 17.88
CA MET A 236 34.22 -1.79 16.76
C MET A 236 33.38 -3.02 17.13
N GLN A 237 32.14 -2.94 16.72
CA GLN A 237 31.05 -3.91 16.67
C GLN A 237 29.87 -3.52 17.58
N GLN A 238 29.12 -2.52 17.17
CA GLN A 238 27.69 -2.48 17.49
C GLN A 238 26.91 -2.42 16.18
N VAL A 239 26.59 -3.59 15.66
CA VAL A 239 25.43 -3.80 14.84
C VAL A 239 24.24 -3.37 15.69
N VAL A 240 23.58 -2.27 15.32
CA VAL A 240 22.35 -1.82 16.02
C VAL A 240 21.35 -2.96 15.90
N PRO A 241 20.91 -3.56 17.01
CA PRO A 241 19.94 -4.64 16.93
C PRO A 241 18.66 -4.14 16.27
N LEU A 242 18.08 -4.94 15.38
CA LEU A 242 16.79 -4.71 14.70
C LEU A 242 15.64 -4.45 15.70
N ALA A 243 15.82 -4.78 16.97
CA ALA A 243 14.89 -4.53 18.08
C ALA A 243 14.56 -3.05 18.33
N ASN A 244 15.33 -2.10 17.81
CA ASN A 244 15.04 -0.67 17.99
C ASN A 244 14.15 -0.08 16.88
N ILE A 245 13.74 -0.88 15.89
CA ILE A 245 12.72 -0.46 14.91
C ILE A 245 11.29 -0.69 15.45
N THR A 246 11.14 -1.34 16.60
CA THR A 246 9.86 -1.69 17.21
C THR A 246 9.15 -0.56 17.95
N ALA A 247 9.81 0.55 18.21
CA ALA A 247 9.09 1.77 18.54
C ALA A 247 8.69 2.45 17.21
N SER A 248 7.66 1.93 16.56
CA SER A 248 6.95 2.64 15.51
C SER A 248 6.59 4.02 16.10
N SER A 249 7.41 5.01 15.78
CA SER A 249 7.06 6.38 16.13
C SER A 249 5.80 6.68 15.35
N LEU A 250 4.69 6.89 16.05
CA LEU A 250 3.46 7.39 15.42
C LEU A 250 3.78 8.76 14.78
N PRO A 251 3.10 9.10 13.69
CA PRO A 251 3.18 10.47 13.21
C PRO A 251 2.74 11.43 14.34
N PRO A 252 3.32 12.65 14.41
CA PRO A 252 2.85 13.65 15.35
C PRO A 252 1.32 13.80 15.28
N SER A 253 0.65 13.89 16.41
CA SER A 253 -0.82 13.93 16.47
C SER A 253 -1.43 15.10 15.70
N ASN A 254 -0.67 16.17 15.50
CA ASN A 254 -1.06 17.35 14.73
C ASN A 254 -0.56 17.33 13.28
N MET A 255 -0.02 16.21 12.80
CA MET A 255 0.53 16.13 11.45
C MET A 255 -0.55 15.90 10.38
N LEU A 256 -1.48 15.00 10.62
CA LEU A 256 -2.44 14.55 9.63
C LEU A 256 -3.83 15.15 9.87
N GLN A 257 -4.52 15.49 8.80
CA GLN A 257 -5.97 15.67 8.77
C GLN A 257 -6.63 14.54 7.98
N MET A 258 -7.96 14.53 7.95
CA MET A 258 -8.72 13.69 7.01
C MET A 258 -8.38 14.03 5.55
N PRO A 259 -8.36 13.04 4.60
CA PRO A 259 -7.91 13.25 3.22
C PRO A 259 -8.93 13.94 2.31
N TRP A 260 -9.77 14.82 2.86
CA TRP A 260 -10.72 15.67 2.14
C TRP A 260 -10.70 17.09 2.68
N ARG A 261 -11.38 17.99 2.00
CA ARG A 261 -11.40 19.42 2.38
C ARG A 261 -11.94 19.62 3.80
N GLN A 262 -11.30 20.51 4.53
CA GLN A 262 -11.80 21.00 5.82
C GLN A 262 -13.21 21.57 5.66
N GLY A 263 -14.03 21.39 6.71
CA GLY A 263 -15.43 21.85 6.73
C GLY A 263 -16.46 20.86 6.18
N TYR A 264 -16.00 19.69 5.68
CA TYR A 264 -16.89 18.65 5.15
C TYR A 264 -16.82 17.37 5.97
N SER A 265 -17.88 16.57 5.89
CA SER A 265 -17.96 15.27 6.54
C SER A 265 -18.02 14.16 5.50
N TRP A 266 -17.16 13.16 5.62
CA TRP A 266 -17.19 11.93 4.82
C TRP A 266 -17.36 10.73 5.75
N GLN A 267 -17.46 9.54 5.17
CA GLN A 267 -17.58 8.25 5.87
C GLN A 267 -16.36 7.39 5.58
N SER A 268 -16.08 6.43 6.47
CA SER A 268 -15.05 5.41 6.25
C SER A 268 -15.58 4.01 6.51
N ASN A 269 -14.99 3.00 5.85
CA ASN A 269 -15.08 1.60 6.23
C ASN A 269 -14.03 1.24 7.29
N GLY A 270 -13.94 -0.05 7.65
CA GLY A 270 -12.91 -0.61 8.54
C GLY A 270 -11.51 -0.53 7.94
N ALA A 271 -10.50 -0.39 8.81
CA ALA A 271 -9.12 -0.39 8.35
C ALA A 271 -8.75 -1.72 7.68
N HIS A 272 -7.85 -1.63 6.71
CA HIS A 272 -7.37 -2.77 5.95
C HIS A 272 -5.91 -2.55 5.50
N SER A 273 -5.26 -3.57 4.99
CA SER A 273 -3.94 -3.41 4.36
C SER A 273 -4.08 -2.70 3.01
N HIS A 274 -2.99 -2.17 2.48
CA HIS A 274 -2.98 -1.52 1.17
C HIS A 274 -3.49 -2.42 0.03
N THR A 275 -3.42 -3.73 0.19
CA THR A 275 -3.94 -4.71 -0.78
C THR A 275 -5.34 -5.25 -0.43
N GLY A 276 -5.91 -4.83 0.70
CA GLY A 276 -7.16 -5.38 1.22
C GLY A 276 -7.04 -6.76 1.89
N SER A 277 -5.84 -7.34 1.94
CA SER A 277 -5.56 -8.64 2.57
C SER A 277 -4.21 -8.65 3.27
N GLY A 278 -4.10 -9.32 4.43
CA GLY A 278 -2.87 -9.37 5.22
C GLY A 278 -2.65 -8.12 6.08
N TYR A 279 -1.42 -7.82 6.39
CA TYR A 279 -0.99 -6.74 7.27
C TYR A 279 0.10 -5.88 6.61
N PRO A 280 0.39 -4.69 7.17
CA PRO A 280 -0.31 -4.00 8.25
C PRO A 280 -1.66 -3.42 7.80
N LEU A 281 -2.59 -3.17 8.75
CA LEU A 281 -3.84 -2.44 8.49
C LEU A 281 -3.51 -0.94 8.38
N SER A 282 -3.01 -0.57 7.22
CA SER A 282 -2.40 0.73 6.91
C SER A 282 -3.33 1.69 6.18
N SER A 283 -4.52 1.24 5.84
CA SER A 283 -5.40 1.93 4.90
C SER A 283 -6.83 2.00 5.40
N ILE A 284 -7.57 2.99 4.94
CA ILE A 284 -9.03 3.11 5.01
C ILE A 284 -9.56 3.57 3.66
N ASP A 285 -10.75 3.10 3.30
CA ASP A 285 -11.48 3.69 2.19
C ASP A 285 -12.45 4.74 2.72
N VAL A 286 -12.51 5.86 2.05
CA VAL A 286 -13.35 6.99 2.45
C VAL A 286 -14.11 7.58 1.25
N SER A 287 -15.35 7.99 1.49
CA SER A 287 -16.16 8.69 0.51
C SER A 287 -17.18 9.62 1.18
N TYR A 288 -17.74 10.54 0.41
CA TYR A 288 -18.72 11.47 0.95
C TYR A 288 -20.00 10.77 1.44
N ASP A 289 -20.57 9.91 0.61
CA ASP A 289 -21.88 9.27 0.84
C ASP A 289 -21.91 7.80 0.38
N TRP A 290 -20.78 7.21 0.08
CA TRP A 290 -20.63 5.85 -0.45
C TRP A 290 -21.46 5.62 -1.72
N PRO A 291 -21.22 6.40 -2.78
CA PRO A 291 -22.07 6.46 -3.95
C PRO A 291 -21.92 5.26 -4.87
N GLN A 292 -22.84 5.14 -5.82
CA GLN A 292 -22.69 4.21 -6.95
C GLN A 292 -21.89 4.85 -8.09
N TRP A 293 -21.33 4.04 -8.99
CA TRP A 293 -20.68 4.52 -10.20
C TRP A 293 -21.58 5.48 -10.98
N GLY A 294 -21.02 6.59 -11.43
CA GLY A 294 -21.72 7.66 -12.12
C GLY A 294 -22.31 8.74 -11.21
N SER A 295 -22.23 8.58 -9.90
CA SER A 295 -22.66 9.60 -8.93
C SER A 295 -21.65 10.76 -8.86
N PRO A 296 -22.05 11.94 -8.37
CA PRO A 296 -21.12 13.02 -8.07
C PRO A 296 -20.04 12.58 -7.08
N THR A 297 -18.81 13.06 -7.27
CA THR A 297 -17.68 12.83 -6.38
C THR A 297 -17.06 14.14 -5.93
N TYR A 298 -16.19 14.10 -4.92
CA TYR A 298 -15.79 15.30 -4.20
C TYR A 298 -14.28 15.39 -4.06
N SER A 299 -13.81 16.58 -3.70
CA SER A 299 -12.39 16.92 -3.68
C SER A 299 -11.60 16.16 -2.62
N VAL A 300 -10.59 15.45 -3.09
CA VAL A 300 -9.52 14.88 -2.28
C VAL A 300 -8.52 15.99 -1.94
N ALA A 301 -8.14 16.08 -0.67
CA ALA A 301 -7.19 17.06 -0.18
C ALA A 301 -6.03 16.38 0.55
N SER A 302 -4.84 16.98 0.46
CA SER A 302 -3.65 16.47 1.13
C SER A 302 -3.84 16.42 2.65
N ALA A 303 -3.56 15.26 3.25
CA ALA A 303 -3.67 15.07 4.69
C ALA A 303 -2.55 15.78 5.48
N HIS A 304 -1.43 16.10 4.83
CA HIS A 304 -0.30 16.83 5.42
C HIS A 304 0.47 17.62 4.36
N GLY A 305 1.41 18.46 4.78
CA GLY A 305 2.34 19.11 3.87
C GLY A 305 3.44 18.17 3.41
N GLY A 306 3.80 18.25 2.12
CA GLY A 306 4.86 17.41 1.57
C GLY A 306 5.06 17.57 0.06
N THR A 307 6.01 16.82 -0.47
CA THR A 307 6.30 16.75 -1.90
C THR A 307 5.44 15.69 -2.56
N VAL A 308 4.86 16.03 -3.71
CA VAL A 308 3.97 15.17 -4.50
C VAL A 308 4.77 14.27 -5.43
N ASN A 309 4.41 12.99 -5.48
CA ASN A 309 4.69 12.08 -6.58
C ASN A 309 3.35 11.68 -7.22
N VAL A 310 3.14 12.02 -8.47
CA VAL A 310 2.03 11.50 -9.28
C VAL A 310 2.47 10.15 -9.81
N LEU A 311 1.86 9.09 -9.30
CA LEU A 311 2.24 7.71 -9.60
C LEU A 311 1.51 7.17 -10.83
N SER A 312 0.35 7.74 -11.14
CA SER A 312 -0.44 7.50 -12.35
C SER A 312 -1.58 8.51 -12.44
N HIS A 313 -2.41 8.39 -13.48
CA HIS A 313 -3.64 9.20 -13.62
C HIS A 313 -4.65 9.01 -12.48
N CYS A 314 -4.53 7.94 -11.68
CA CYS A 314 -5.44 7.64 -10.58
C CYS A 314 -4.78 7.48 -9.22
N GLN A 315 -3.47 7.78 -9.10
CA GLN A 315 -2.75 7.61 -7.84
C GLN A 315 -1.74 8.72 -7.58
N VAL A 316 -1.79 9.26 -6.36
CA VAL A 316 -0.85 10.29 -5.86
C VAL A 316 -0.26 9.83 -4.54
N ARG A 317 1.03 10.14 -4.31
CA ARG A 317 1.69 10.08 -3.01
C ARG A 317 2.12 11.47 -2.60
N VAL A 318 1.92 11.81 -1.33
CA VAL A 318 2.52 12.99 -0.71
C VAL A 318 3.51 12.54 0.35
N THR A 319 4.77 12.97 0.24
CA THR A 319 5.85 12.57 1.16
C THR A 319 6.35 13.78 1.94
N ASN A 320 6.33 13.67 3.26
CA ASN A 320 6.89 14.67 4.16
C ASN A 320 8.41 14.49 4.32
N ALA A 321 9.13 15.57 4.62
CA ALA A 321 10.58 15.55 4.82
C ALA A 321 11.06 14.57 5.92
N ASN A 322 10.19 14.23 6.87
CA ASN A 322 10.49 13.25 7.93
C ASN A 322 10.22 11.78 7.51
N GLY A 323 9.99 11.51 6.22
CA GLY A 323 9.74 10.17 5.69
C GLY A 323 8.31 9.66 5.87
N TRP A 324 7.41 10.40 6.52
CA TRP A 324 6.00 10.08 6.51
C TRP A 324 5.40 10.37 5.14
N ALA A 325 4.57 9.44 4.65
CA ALA A 325 3.89 9.61 3.37
C ALA A 325 2.45 9.10 3.44
N THR A 326 1.61 9.65 2.56
CA THR A 326 0.24 9.19 2.36
C THR A 326 -0.01 8.92 0.88
N ASN A 327 -0.61 7.77 0.58
CA ASN A 327 -1.08 7.41 -0.75
C ASN A 327 -2.57 7.71 -0.88
N TYR A 328 -2.94 8.17 -2.07
CA TYR A 328 -4.29 8.49 -2.49
C TYR A 328 -4.54 7.74 -3.80
N TYR A 329 -5.38 6.71 -3.77
CA TYR A 329 -5.69 5.89 -4.93
C TYR A 329 -7.19 5.93 -5.26
N HIS A 330 -7.56 5.53 -6.46
CA HIS A 330 -8.87 5.71 -7.08
C HIS A 330 -9.22 7.19 -7.32
N MET A 331 -8.22 7.99 -7.63
CA MET A 331 -8.38 9.40 -7.97
C MET A 331 -8.77 9.60 -9.44
N ASP A 332 -9.23 10.81 -9.72
CA ASP A 332 -9.44 11.38 -11.06
C ASP A 332 -9.18 12.89 -11.04
N GLN A 333 -8.98 13.47 -12.20
CA GLN A 333 -8.77 14.92 -12.37
C GLN A 333 -7.66 15.45 -11.44
N ILE A 334 -6.54 14.75 -11.40
CA ILE A 334 -5.38 15.15 -10.61
C ILE A 334 -4.85 16.51 -11.11
N THR A 335 -4.72 17.49 -10.20
CA THR A 335 -4.34 18.86 -10.49
C THR A 335 -2.93 19.22 -10.03
N VAL A 336 -2.28 18.31 -9.32
CA VAL A 336 -0.90 18.48 -8.82
C VAL A 336 0.10 17.80 -9.74
N ARG A 337 1.41 18.10 -9.57
CA ARG A 337 2.50 17.59 -10.43
C ARG A 337 3.60 16.95 -9.60
N ASN A 338 4.40 16.10 -10.23
CA ASN A 338 5.62 15.54 -9.65
C ASN A 338 6.54 16.65 -9.13
N GLY A 339 7.08 16.47 -7.93
CA GLY A 339 7.97 17.41 -7.27
C GLY A 339 7.30 18.66 -6.69
N GLN A 340 6.00 18.87 -6.94
CA GLN A 340 5.27 19.99 -6.34
C GLN A 340 5.17 19.82 -4.83
N TYR A 341 5.50 20.89 -4.08
CA TYR A 341 5.17 20.92 -2.66
C TYR A 341 3.70 21.35 -2.46
N VAL A 342 2.97 20.61 -1.66
CA VAL A 342 1.61 20.95 -1.25
C VAL A 342 1.53 21.17 0.25
N ASN A 343 0.67 22.08 0.68
CA ASN A 343 0.31 22.23 2.08
C ASN A 343 -0.83 21.25 2.45
N GLN A 344 -0.98 21.02 3.74
CA GLN A 344 -2.18 20.36 4.27
C GLN A 344 -3.43 21.06 3.74
N ASN A 345 -4.48 20.29 3.41
CA ASN A 345 -5.74 20.75 2.84
C ASN A 345 -5.66 21.28 1.39
N THR A 346 -4.51 21.19 0.71
CA THR A 346 -4.44 21.47 -0.74
C THR A 346 -5.26 20.44 -1.50
N VAL A 347 -6.20 20.89 -2.33
CA VAL A 347 -6.97 20.01 -3.21
C VAL A 347 -6.06 19.46 -4.29
N MET A 348 -6.08 18.14 -4.47
CA MET A 348 -5.21 17.44 -5.42
C MET A 348 -5.97 16.80 -6.59
N GLY A 349 -7.28 16.71 -6.51
CA GLY A 349 -8.16 16.09 -7.49
C GLY A 349 -9.48 15.70 -6.83
N ILE A 350 -10.16 14.73 -7.40
CA ILE A 350 -11.37 14.10 -6.85
C ILE A 350 -11.15 12.59 -6.74
N TYR A 351 -11.95 11.86 -5.94
CA TYR A 351 -12.04 10.42 -6.15
C TYR A 351 -12.91 10.14 -7.37
N ALA A 352 -12.58 9.09 -8.13
CA ALA A 352 -13.18 8.83 -9.45
C ALA A 352 -14.64 8.39 -9.34
N ASN A 353 -15.47 8.81 -10.30
CA ASN A 353 -16.89 8.43 -10.38
C ASN A 353 -17.18 7.31 -11.39
N ASN A 354 -16.17 6.81 -12.07
CA ASN A 354 -16.29 5.68 -12.97
C ASN A 354 -15.13 4.68 -12.76
N LYS A 355 -15.41 3.42 -13.08
CA LYS A 355 -14.48 2.34 -12.81
C LYS A 355 -13.15 2.45 -13.57
N ASN A 356 -13.18 2.89 -14.82
CA ASN A 356 -11.98 2.98 -15.65
C ASN A 356 -11.03 4.08 -15.14
N ALA A 357 -11.56 5.23 -14.71
CA ALA A 357 -10.73 6.27 -14.11
C ALA A 357 -10.20 5.84 -12.73
N ALA A 358 -11.02 5.16 -11.91
CA ALA A 358 -10.59 4.66 -10.60
C ALA A 358 -9.49 3.61 -10.67
N LEU A 359 -9.46 2.83 -11.75
CA LEU A 359 -8.57 1.68 -11.99
C LEU A 359 -7.76 1.90 -13.27
N CYS A 360 -7.08 3.03 -13.38
CA CYS A 360 -6.41 3.46 -14.60
C CYS A 360 -5.32 2.47 -15.07
N GLU A 361 -4.71 1.74 -14.14
CA GLU A 361 -3.72 0.70 -14.38
C GLU A 361 -4.20 -0.69 -13.88
N GLY A 362 -5.52 -0.89 -13.78
CA GLY A 362 -6.10 -2.14 -13.29
C GLY A 362 -6.39 -2.13 -11.77
N GLY A 363 -6.51 -3.31 -11.19
CA GLY A 363 -6.88 -3.48 -9.77
C GLY A 363 -8.37 -3.74 -9.56
N SER A 364 -8.90 -3.42 -8.38
CA SER A 364 -10.27 -3.71 -7.98
C SER A 364 -10.91 -2.58 -7.18
N SER A 365 -12.14 -2.24 -7.49
CA SER A 365 -12.98 -1.31 -6.71
C SER A 365 -14.44 -1.64 -6.92
N THR A 366 -15.24 -1.53 -5.87
CA THR A 366 -16.68 -1.82 -5.88
C THR A 366 -17.56 -0.58 -6.12
N GLY A 367 -17.01 0.61 -5.97
CA GLY A 367 -17.72 1.89 -6.14
C GLY A 367 -16.81 3.08 -5.92
N PRO A 368 -17.31 4.30 -6.15
CA PRO A 368 -16.52 5.52 -5.96
C PRO A 368 -16.11 5.72 -4.50
N HIS A 369 -14.81 5.71 -4.24
CA HIS A 369 -14.21 6.03 -2.97
C HIS A 369 -12.73 6.43 -3.17
N LEU A 370 -12.14 7.02 -2.17
CA LEU A 370 -10.70 7.21 -2.06
C LEU A 370 -10.11 6.11 -1.19
N HIS A 371 -9.16 5.34 -1.70
CA HIS A 371 -8.30 4.46 -0.91
C HIS A 371 -7.13 5.29 -0.36
N PHE A 372 -7.06 5.41 0.95
CA PHE A 372 -6.08 6.23 1.67
C PHE A 372 -5.16 5.34 2.52
N SER A 373 -3.84 5.45 2.33
CA SER A 373 -2.85 4.64 3.06
C SER A 373 -1.77 5.50 3.71
N LEU A 374 -1.25 5.03 4.84
CA LEU A 374 -0.14 5.65 5.58
C LEU A 374 1.15 4.86 5.40
N LEU A 375 2.26 5.57 5.16
CA LEU A 375 3.59 4.99 5.00
C LEU A 375 4.63 5.76 5.85
N LYS A 376 5.70 5.04 6.20
CA LYS A 376 6.92 5.61 6.80
C LYS A 376 8.15 5.07 6.07
N ASP A 377 8.94 5.96 5.47
CA ASP A 377 10.13 5.61 4.68
C ASP A 377 9.84 4.55 3.59
N GLY A 378 8.69 4.70 2.91
CA GLY A 378 8.19 3.76 1.89
C GLY A 378 7.51 2.51 2.43
N ARG A 379 7.51 2.27 3.74
CA ARG A 379 6.85 1.13 4.35
C ARG A 379 5.41 1.47 4.72
N HIS A 380 4.45 0.66 4.33
CA HIS A 380 3.09 0.74 4.86
C HIS A 380 3.10 0.46 6.35
N VAL A 381 2.46 1.29 7.14
CA VAL A 381 2.43 1.20 8.61
C VAL A 381 0.99 1.20 9.12
N SER A 382 0.77 0.51 10.24
CA SER A 382 -0.54 0.41 10.86
C SER A 382 -1.12 1.77 11.20
N LEU A 383 -2.43 1.94 10.99
CA LEU A 383 -3.17 3.12 11.43
C LEU A 383 -3.53 3.08 12.93
N GLN A 384 -3.16 2.01 13.66
CA GLN A 384 -3.46 1.92 15.09
C GLN A 384 -2.90 3.14 15.87
N ASP A 385 -3.77 3.79 16.61
CA ASP A 385 -3.49 5.00 17.41
C ASP A 385 -3.02 6.24 16.60
N VAL A 386 -3.06 6.19 15.28
CA VAL A 386 -2.79 7.36 14.42
C VAL A 386 -3.91 8.37 14.56
N HIS A 387 -3.56 9.65 14.63
CA HIS A 387 -4.51 10.74 14.58
C HIS A 387 -4.72 11.22 13.15
N LEU A 388 -5.96 11.15 12.68
CA LEU A 388 -6.43 11.79 11.44
C LEU A 388 -7.31 12.98 11.85
N GLY A 389 -6.69 14.15 12.02
CA GLY A 389 -7.31 15.28 12.69
C GLY A 389 -7.67 14.93 14.13
N GLN A 390 -8.88 15.25 14.52
CA GLN A 390 -9.41 14.97 15.86
C GLN A 390 -9.69 13.48 16.14
N TYR A 391 -9.53 12.61 15.16
CA TYR A 391 -9.89 11.20 15.29
C TYR A 391 -8.66 10.32 15.50
N ARG A 392 -8.62 9.59 16.61
CA ARG A 392 -7.66 8.52 16.86
C ARG A 392 -8.23 7.20 16.33
N VAL A 393 -7.47 6.52 15.50
CA VAL A 393 -7.92 5.29 14.82
C VAL A 393 -7.71 4.06 15.70
N ASN A 394 -8.75 3.23 15.87
CA ASN A 394 -8.66 1.84 16.29
C ASN A 394 -8.92 0.96 15.06
N ILE A 395 -7.95 0.15 14.66
CA ILE A 395 -7.95 -0.51 13.34
C ILE A 395 -8.83 -1.75 13.22
N GLY A 396 -9.35 -2.29 14.31
CA GLY A 396 -10.08 -3.56 14.28
C GLY A 396 -9.17 -4.78 14.36
N SER A 397 -9.72 -5.96 14.12
CA SER A 397 -9.02 -7.23 14.28
C SER A 397 -8.63 -7.89 12.95
N TYR A 398 -9.22 -7.49 11.84
CA TYR A 398 -8.97 -8.01 10.50
C TYR A 398 -9.33 -6.96 9.44
N ASN A 399 -8.94 -7.21 8.19
CA ASN A 399 -9.23 -6.31 7.08
C ASN A 399 -10.74 -6.06 6.95
N TYR A 400 -11.14 -4.78 6.85
CA TYR A 400 -12.54 -4.33 6.74
C TYR A 400 -13.42 -4.71 7.94
N ASP A 401 -12.85 -4.79 9.15
CA ASP A 401 -13.62 -5.02 10.37
C ASP A 401 -14.47 -3.78 10.70
N ASN A 402 -15.76 -3.84 10.38
CA ASN A 402 -16.70 -2.74 10.62
C ASN A 402 -17.40 -2.81 11.99
N ASN A 403 -17.00 -3.75 12.87
CA ASN A 403 -17.59 -3.85 14.20
C ASN A 403 -17.11 -2.71 15.10
N CYS A 404 -18.02 -1.85 15.52
CA CYS A 404 -17.74 -0.63 16.29
C CYS A 404 -16.99 -0.88 17.63
N SER A 405 -17.11 -2.06 18.21
CA SER A 405 -16.35 -2.40 19.42
C SER A 405 -14.87 -2.69 19.15
N ARG A 406 -14.49 -2.88 17.89
CA ARG A 406 -13.12 -3.17 17.46
C ARG A 406 -12.55 -2.11 16.52
N PHE A 407 -13.25 -1.82 15.41
CA PHE A 407 -12.90 -0.69 14.53
C PHE A 407 -13.74 0.53 14.88
N ASN A 408 -13.08 1.62 15.17
CA ASN A 408 -13.73 2.93 15.32
C ASN A 408 -12.70 4.05 15.19
N LEU A 409 -13.19 5.26 14.96
CA LEU A 409 -12.42 6.48 15.05
C LEU A 409 -12.89 7.24 16.30
N PHE A 410 -12.02 7.33 17.32
CA PHE A 410 -12.35 8.00 18.56
C PHE A 410 -12.11 9.51 18.43
N ASP A 411 -13.19 10.29 18.43
CA ASP A 411 -13.15 11.76 18.44
C ASP A 411 -12.68 12.26 19.80
N VAL A 412 -11.41 12.66 19.86
CA VAL A 412 -10.78 13.12 21.12
C VAL A 412 -11.29 14.50 21.55
N SER A 413 -11.83 15.30 20.62
CA SER A 413 -12.36 16.63 20.92
C SER A 413 -13.71 16.58 21.64
N ASN A 414 -14.53 15.59 21.31
CA ASN A 414 -15.89 15.43 21.81
C ASN A 414 -16.08 14.20 22.70
N ASN A 415 -15.01 13.42 22.94
CA ASN A 415 -15.04 12.16 23.67
C ASN A 415 -16.10 11.17 23.13
N ARG A 416 -16.11 10.98 21.80
CA ARG A 416 -17.12 10.16 21.11
C ARG A 416 -16.49 9.08 20.26
N THR A 417 -17.06 7.89 20.30
CA THR A 417 -16.70 6.80 19.37
C THR A 417 -17.51 6.95 18.07
N MET A 418 -16.80 7.04 16.95
CA MET A 418 -17.36 7.08 15.61
C MET A 418 -17.19 5.70 14.97
N CYS A 419 -18.29 4.99 14.75
CA CYS A 419 -18.27 3.68 14.09
C CYS A 419 -18.00 3.82 12.58
N ALA A 420 -17.68 2.71 11.90
CA ALA A 420 -17.70 2.69 10.44
C ALA A 420 -19.02 3.28 9.91
N TRP A 421 -18.92 4.00 8.78
CA TRP A 421 -20.05 4.65 8.11
C TRP A 421 -20.64 5.85 8.86
N ALA A 422 -20.11 6.23 10.01
CA ALA A 422 -20.51 7.48 10.67
C ALA A 422 -19.91 8.70 9.94
N PRO A 423 -20.61 9.84 9.90
CA PRO A 423 -20.07 11.07 9.35
C PRO A 423 -18.88 11.58 10.17
N LEU A 424 -17.73 11.72 9.55
CA LEU A 424 -16.47 12.19 10.13
C LEU A 424 -16.20 13.61 9.62
N TYR A 425 -16.32 14.61 10.50
CA TYR A 425 -16.10 16.00 10.14
C TYR A 425 -14.60 16.33 10.12
N ASN A 426 -14.11 16.90 9.02
CA ASN A 426 -12.72 17.35 8.94
C ASN A 426 -12.59 18.79 9.45
N ALA A 427 -12.10 18.93 10.69
CA ALA A 427 -11.78 20.24 11.30
C ALA A 427 -10.34 20.70 10.99
N GLY A 428 -9.52 19.87 10.34
CA GLY A 428 -8.08 20.04 10.18
C GLY A 428 -7.30 19.09 11.09
N SER A 429 -5.98 19.32 11.22
CA SER A 429 -5.16 18.64 12.22
C SER A 429 -5.44 19.17 13.63
N LEU A 430 -5.06 18.41 14.66
CA LEU A 430 -5.15 18.80 16.06
C LEU A 430 -4.31 20.05 16.39
#